data_ea276fc8c9e2ff4610d4d641c0fcb4c1
#
_entry.id   ea276fc8c9e2ff4610d4d641c0fcb4c1
#
_cell.length_a   1.000
_cell.length_b   1.000
_cell.length_c   1.000
_cell.angle_alpha   90.00
_cell.angle_beta   90.00
_cell.angle_gamma   90.00
#
_symmetry.space_group_name_H-M   'P 1'
#
loop_
_entity.id
_entity.type
_entity.pdbx_description
1 polymer ?
#
loop_
_entity_poly.entity_id
_entity_poly.type
_entity_poly.pdbx_seq_one_letter_code
_entity_poly.pdbx_strand_id
1 'polypeptide(L)'
;VDDKVYCRDATTGDERWSVFTEGPVRLAPSVYDGKVYVGSDDGYVYCLDTDDGSEVWKHRPGPSDRRVPGNGRVISLWPIRTGVVVIDDIAYCCAGVFPSETVYLCAMNAATGEELWKNPLEDLAAQGYMLASASRLYVTTGREKPVVCSIADGERLFQVGGGGGGTYALLTGDTLLYGPGKTGQMGVFGDGGADQIASFDGNHMIVTPALSYLHTDTGLQALDRSRYLDLAEARKAKNAQKSTAQEALKALAEDAPAAERRELRTQIAALADEVDALADDMRACYKWQVECDYPLSLLATGSAVIAGGEGAVAAYAAASGDELWVGKVDGLAYGLAAANGRVYVSTDTGAIHCFADARMARR
;
A
#
# COMPACT_ATOMS: atom_id res chain seq x y z
N VAL A 1 9.66 -8.39 18.23
CA VAL A 1 9.96 -6.96 18.12
C VAL A 1 10.76 -6.59 19.36
N ASP A 2 12.02 -6.27 19.18
CA ASP A 2 13.04 -6.17 20.23
C ASP A 2 13.60 -4.75 20.39
N ASP A 3 12.91 -3.73 19.93
CA ASP A 3 13.27 -2.32 20.03
C ASP A 3 14.63 -2.00 19.36
N LYS A 4 14.99 -2.76 18.31
CA LYS A 4 16.27 -2.63 17.60
C LYS A 4 16.12 -2.44 16.10
N VAL A 5 17.07 -1.74 15.53
CA VAL A 5 17.37 -1.70 14.09
C VAL A 5 18.64 -2.51 13.86
N TYR A 6 18.64 -3.40 12.88
CA TYR A 6 19.79 -4.24 12.53
C TYR A 6 20.25 -3.97 11.11
N CYS A 7 21.55 -3.87 10.94
CA CYS A 7 22.20 -4.02 9.65
C CYS A 7 22.97 -5.33 9.61
N ARG A 8 22.73 -6.11 8.56
CA ARG A 8 23.37 -7.41 8.38
C ARG A 8 24.07 -7.48 7.04
N ASP A 9 25.16 -8.22 6.99
CA ASP A 9 25.79 -8.56 5.72
C ASP A 9 24.83 -9.40 4.85
N ALA A 10 24.58 -8.93 3.65
CA ALA A 10 23.61 -9.55 2.75
C ALA A 10 24.03 -10.92 2.20
N THR A 11 25.30 -11.29 2.37
CA THR A 11 25.86 -12.56 1.89
C THR A 11 25.97 -13.58 2.99
N THR A 12 26.44 -13.17 4.17
CA THR A 12 26.73 -14.08 5.30
C THR A 12 25.63 -14.08 6.35
N GLY A 13 24.79 -13.01 6.42
CA GLY A 13 23.81 -12.79 7.47
C GLY A 13 24.41 -12.26 8.77
N ASP A 14 25.73 -12.05 8.84
CA ASP A 14 26.40 -11.54 10.03
C ASP A 14 25.94 -10.13 10.37
N GLU A 15 25.82 -9.84 11.66
CA GLU A 15 25.48 -8.49 12.13
C GLU A 15 26.65 -7.54 11.89
N ARG A 16 26.41 -6.46 11.14
CA ARG A 16 27.37 -5.37 10.94
C ARG A 16 27.27 -4.35 12.05
N TRP A 17 26.04 -3.97 12.36
CA TRP A 17 25.72 -3.09 13.50
C TRP A 17 24.27 -3.29 13.94
N SER A 18 23.97 -2.90 15.17
CA SER A 18 22.60 -2.80 15.66
C SER A 18 22.45 -1.63 16.61
N VAL A 19 21.30 -0.96 16.57
CA VAL A 19 20.99 0.22 17.38
C VAL A 19 19.68 0.00 18.12
N PHE A 20 19.67 0.27 19.43
CA PHE A 20 18.46 0.28 20.23
C PHE A 20 17.71 1.60 20.07
N THR A 21 16.40 1.51 19.89
CA THR A 21 15.46 2.59 20.16
C THR A 21 14.89 2.43 21.58
N GLU A 22 14.26 3.47 22.10
CA GLU A 22 13.66 3.40 23.47
C GLU A 22 12.24 2.80 23.45
N GLY A 23 11.77 2.31 22.29
CA GLY A 23 10.48 1.66 22.11
C GLY A 23 10.44 0.83 20.83
N PRO A 24 9.36 0.06 20.61
CA PRO A 24 9.23 -0.80 19.45
C PRO A 24 9.32 -0.08 18.12
N VAL A 25 10.13 -0.62 17.20
CA VAL A 25 10.10 -0.31 15.78
C VAL A 25 9.13 -1.27 15.10
N ARG A 26 8.06 -0.77 14.49
CA ARG A 26 6.98 -1.60 13.96
C ARG A 26 6.96 -1.73 12.45
N LEU A 27 7.54 -0.77 11.76
CA LEU A 27 7.57 -0.72 10.30
C LEU A 27 8.99 -0.78 9.79
N ALA A 28 9.17 -1.24 8.56
CA ALA A 28 10.49 -1.34 7.95
C ALA A 28 11.15 0.04 7.86
N PRO A 29 12.47 0.12 8.05
CA PRO A 29 13.22 1.34 7.83
C PRO A 29 13.15 1.81 6.38
N SER A 30 13.21 3.13 6.16
CA SER A 30 13.49 3.73 4.86
C SER A 30 14.97 4.02 4.73
N VAL A 31 15.53 3.79 3.55
CA VAL A 31 16.94 4.08 3.26
C VAL A 31 17.02 5.14 2.16
N TYR A 32 17.71 6.23 2.41
CA TYR A 32 17.86 7.32 1.47
C TYR A 32 19.20 8.01 1.70
N ASP A 33 19.96 8.27 0.64
CA ASP A 33 21.24 8.99 0.64
C ASP A 33 22.21 8.59 1.78
N GLY A 34 22.52 7.29 1.88
CA GLY A 34 23.43 6.75 2.89
C GLY A 34 22.91 6.82 4.34
N LYS A 35 21.61 7.03 4.54
CA LYS A 35 20.97 7.12 5.85
C LYS A 35 19.80 6.18 5.99
N VAL A 36 19.54 5.74 7.21
CA VAL A 36 18.41 4.87 7.60
C VAL A 36 17.47 5.66 8.50
N TYR A 37 16.21 5.76 8.11
CA TYR A 37 15.16 6.47 8.84
C TYR A 37 14.20 5.51 9.48
N VAL A 38 13.94 5.66 10.77
CA VAL A 38 13.11 4.76 11.56
C VAL A 38 12.19 5.54 12.48
N GLY A 39 10.92 5.16 12.49
CA GLY A 39 9.96 5.62 13.49
C GLY A 39 9.81 4.60 14.62
N SER A 40 9.73 5.06 15.86
CA SER A 40 9.62 4.23 17.05
C SER A 40 8.41 4.58 17.90
N ASP A 41 7.92 3.60 18.66
CA ASP A 41 6.86 3.80 19.65
C ASP A 41 7.27 4.69 20.83
N ASP A 42 8.56 5.03 20.97
CA ASP A 42 9.03 6.02 21.94
C ASP A 42 8.70 7.47 21.54
N GLY A 43 8.18 7.67 20.31
CA GLY A 43 7.76 8.97 19.78
C GLY A 43 8.84 9.72 19.03
N TYR A 44 9.95 9.06 18.72
CA TYR A 44 11.03 9.65 17.95
C TYR A 44 11.13 9.07 16.54
N VAL A 45 11.59 9.91 15.63
CA VAL A 45 12.22 9.54 14.37
C VAL A 45 13.72 9.52 14.58
N TYR A 46 14.37 8.44 14.18
CA TYR A 46 15.81 8.27 14.19
C TYR A 46 16.33 8.31 12.76
N CYS A 47 17.43 9.02 12.56
CA CYS A 47 18.23 8.95 11.35
C CYS A 47 19.60 8.39 11.73
N LEU A 48 19.95 7.26 11.12
CA LEU A 48 21.20 6.54 11.40
C LEU A 48 22.06 6.51 10.14
N ASP A 49 23.38 6.46 10.32
CA ASP A 49 24.30 6.22 9.22
C ASP A 49 24.20 4.75 8.75
N THR A 50 24.24 4.51 7.44
CA THR A 50 24.16 3.14 6.88
C THR A 50 25.41 2.30 7.15
N ASP A 51 26.57 2.92 7.34
CA ASP A 51 27.86 2.23 7.42
C ASP A 51 28.09 1.64 8.81
N ASP A 52 27.80 2.41 9.87
CA ASP A 52 28.11 2.03 11.25
C ASP A 52 26.93 2.11 12.22
N GLY A 53 25.76 2.61 11.78
CA GLY A 53 24.57 2.75 12.61
C GLY A 53 24.64 3.94 13.59
N SER A 54 25.63 4.81 13.50
CA SER A 54 25.72 5.99 14.36
C SER A 54 24.52 6.92 14.16
N GLU A 55 24.03 7.52 15.24
CA GLU A 55 22.93 8.49 15.19
C GLU A 55 23.39 9.77 14.50
N VAL A 56 22.79 10.10 13.35
CA VAL A 56 23.00 11.36 12.65
C VAL A 56 22.15 12.46 13.30
N TRP A 57 20.87 12.13 13.52
CA TRP A 57 19.94 12.98 14.27
C TRP A 57 18.77 12.17 14.82
N LYS A 58 18.09 12.74 15.80
CA LYS A 58 16.87 12.22 16.42
C LYS A 58 15.89 13.38 16.63
N HIS A 59 14.65 13.21 16.19
CA HIS A 59 13.61 14.24 16.27
C HIS A 59 12.33 13.69 16.89
N ARG A 60 11.63 14.49 17.73
CA ARG A 60 10.34 14.16 18.32
C ARG A 60 9.26 15.09 17.76
N PRO A 61 8.39 14.62 16.84
CA PRO A 61 7.30 15.44 16.31
C PRO A 61 6.18 15.72 17.32
N GLY A 62 5.99 14.83 18.30
CA GLY A 62 4.99 15.00 19.36
C GLY A 62 5.28 16.17 20.28
N PRO A 63 4.23 16.78 20.91
CA PRO A 63 4.39 18.03 21.69
C PRO A 63 5.08 17.82 23.04
N SER A 64 5.19 16.59 23.53
CA SER A 64 5.84 16.29 24.80
C SER A 64 6.29 14.84 24.91
N ASP A 65 7.04 14.52 25.98
CA ASP A 65 7.49 13.16 26.33
C ASP A 65 6.48 12.40 27.24
N ARG A 66 5.19 12.66 27.08
CA ARG A 66 4.18 11.88 27.82
C ARG A 66 4.17 10.44 27.34
N ARG A 67 4.17 9.54 28.31
CA ARG A 67 4.21 8.09 28.08
C ARG A 67 2.97 7.42 28.66
N VAL A 68 2.51 6.34 28.02
CA VAL A 68 1.35 5.56 28.43
C VAL A 68 1.65 4.07 28.34
N PRO A 69 1.00 3.23 29.16
CA PRO A 69 1.03 1.78 28.94
C PRO A 69 0.36 1.41 27.62
N GLY A 70 1.02 0.63 26.79
CA GLY A 70 0.49 0.13 25.53
C GLY A 70 1.10 -1.20 25.14
N ASN A 71 0.26 -2.23 24.91
CA ASN A 71 0.68 -3.56 24.50
C ASN A 71 1.79 -4.19 25.38
N GLY A 72 1.65 -4.06 26.70
CA GLY A 72 2.59 -4.61 27.68
C GLY A 72 3.90 -3.82 27.82
N ARG A 73 4.01 -2.64 27.24
CA ARG A 73 5.17 -1.74 27.31
C ARG A 73 4.77 -0.32 27.64
N VAL A 74 5.74 0.51 27.95
CA VAL A 74 5.56 1.96 28.07
C VAL A 74 5.95 2.58 26.73
N ILE A 75 5.02 3.27 26.10
CA ILE A 75 5.19 3.90 24.78
C ILE A 75 4.92 5.41 24.89
N SER A 76 5.33 6.17 23.90
CA SER A 76 4.94 7.57 23.79
C SER A 76 3.42 7.69 23.59
N LEU A 77 2.83 8.78 24.07
CA LEU A 77 1.45 9.14 23.72
C LEU A 77 1.33 9.50 22.21
N TRP A 78 2.43 9.89 21.59
CA TRP A 78 2.56 10.16 20.15
C TRP A 78 3.60 9.24 19.50
N PRO A 79 3.36 7.91 19.42
CA PRO A 79 4.27 6.99 18.78
C PRO A 79 4.32 7.20 17.26
N ILE A 80 5.44 6.88 16.62
CA ILE A 80 5.59 6.97 15.16
C ILE A 80 5.23 5.61 14.56
N ARG A 81 4.02 5.50 14.00
CA ARG A 81 3.48 4.24 13.44
C ARG A 81 3.09 4.31 11.97
N THR A 82 3.58 5.31 11.25
CA THR A 82 3.33 5.44 9.81
C THR A 82 4.53 5.06 8.95
N GLY A 83 5.62 4.63 9.56
CA GLY A 83 6.92 4.63 8.90
C GLY A 83 7.41 6.05 8.65
N VAL A 84 8.57 6.15 8.02
CA VAL A 84 9.14 7.43 7.57
C VAL A 84 9.26 7.38 6.07
N VAL A 85 8.63 8.30 5.36
CA VAL A 85 8.75 8.44 3.90
C VAL A 85 9.75 9.54 3.61
N VAL A 86 10.73 9.26 2.75
CA VAL A 86 11.70 10.27 2.33
C VAL A 86 11.59 10.49 0.82
N ILE A 87 11.39 11.74 0.43
CA ILE A 87 11.31 12.18 -0.96
C ILE A 87 11.87 13.60 -1.07
N ASP A 88 12.65 13.87 -2.10
CA ASP A 88 13.23 15.18 -2.39
C ASP A 88 13.89 15.83 -1.16
N ASP A 89 14.74 15.08 -0.44
CA ASP A 89 15.48 15.50 0.76
C ASP A 89 14.60 15.87 1.96
N ILE A 90 13.31 15.49 1.96
CA ILE A 90 12.40 15.74 3.06
C ILE A 90 11.89 14.40 3.62
N ALA A 91 11.95 14.25 4.94
CA ALA A 91 11.42 13.10 5.67
C ALA A 91 10.04 13.44 6.27
N TYR A 92 9.05 12.59 6.00
CA TYR A 92 7.66 12.75 6.45
C TYR A 92 7.25 11.61 7.37
N CYS A 93 6.53 11.93 8.44
CA CYS A 93 5.91 10.94 9.32
C CYS A 93 4.68 11.49 10.03
N CYS A 94 3.87 10.61 10.63
CA CYS A 94 2.86 11.02 11.62
C CYS A 94 3.25 10.54 13.02
N ALA A 95 3.09 11.44 13.99
CA ALA A 95 3.20 11.15 15.41
C ALA A 95 1.82 11.08 16.04
N GLY A 96 1.45 9.91 16.59
CA GLY A 96 0.18 9.68 17.28
C GLY A 96 -0.68 8.58 16.63
N VAL A 97 -1.39 7.85 17.49
CA VAL A 97 -2.36 6.80 17.11
C VAL A 97 -3.68 6.92 17.88
N PHE A 98 -3.76 7.87 18.79
CA PHE A 98 -4.95 8.09 19.63
C PHE A 98 -5.70 9.32 19.11
N PRO A 99 -6.92 9.15 18.54
CA PRO A 99 -7.68 10.27 17.98
C PRO A 99 -7.95 11.39 18.99
N SER A 100 -8.09 11.05 20.29
CA SER A 100 -8.30 12.01 21.37
C SER A 100 -7.12 12.90 21.69
N GLU A 101 -5.93 12.59 21.17
CA GLU A 101 -4.66 13.23 21.54
C GLU A 101 -4.00 14.00 20.38
N THR A 102 -4.73 14.29 19.34
CA THR A 102 -4.23 14.92 18.10
C THR A 102 -3.03 14.20 17.49
N VAL A 103 -3.13 13.82 16.26
CA VAL A 103 -2.02 13.28 15.45
C VAL A 103 -1.31 14.45 14.78
N TYR A 104 0.02 14.40 14.71
CA TYR A 104 0.82 15.43 14.05
C TYR A 104 1.46 14.86 12.79
N LEU A 105 1.11 15.38 11.62
CA LEU A 105 1.84 15.16 10.39
C LEU A 105 3.01 16.14 10.34
N CYS A 106 4.22 15.63 10.12
CA CYS A 106 5.44 16.38 10.23
C CYS A 106 6.35 16.18 9.00
N ALA A 107 6.98 17.25 8.55
CA ALA A 107 8.07 17.24 7.58
C ALA A 107 9.34 17.75 8.21
N MET A 108 10.45 17.07 7.94
CA MET A 108 11.77 17.35 8.45
C MET A 108 12.79 17.35 7.31
N ASN A 109 13.80 18.18 7.39
CA ASN A 109 14.96 18.06 6.52
C ASN A 109 15.62 16.69 6.73
N ALA A 110 15.76 15.89 5.70
CA ALA A 110 16.25 14.52 5.81
C ALA A 110 17.70 14.46 6.28
N ALA A 111 18.53 15.44 5.94
CA ALA A 111 19.94 15.47 6.34
C ALA A 111 20.15 15.91 7.79
N THR A 112 19.33 16.85 8.30
CA THR A 112 19.58 17.53 9.59
C THR A 112 18.55 17.20 10.68
N GLY A 113 17.36 16.68 10.32
CA GLY A 113 16.26 16.48 11.26
C GLY A 113 15.54 17.77 11.68
N GLU A 114 15.87 18.92 11.09
CA GLU A 114 15.19 20.18 11.34
C GLU A 114 13.71 20.09 10.90
N GLU A 115 12.78 20.43 11.79
CA GLU A 115 11.36 20.48 11.50
C GLU A 115 11.06 21.63 10.52
N LEU A 116 10.58 21.30 9.33
CA LEU A 116 10.21 22.26 8.29
C LEU A 116 8.78 22.77 8.50
N TRP A 117 7.87 21.84 8.78
CA TRP A 117 6.51 22.15 9.17
C TRP A 117 5.89 20.98 9.95
N LYS A 118 4.87 21.30 10.73
CA LYS A 118 4.06 20.35 11.50
C LYS A 118 2.62 20.77 11.49
N ASN A 119 1.71 19.85 11.09
CA ASN A 119 0.29 20.10 10.98
C ASN A 119 -0.51 19.13 11.83
N PRO A 120 -1.45 19.61 12.68
CA PRO A 120 -2.33 18.73 13.44
C PRO A 120 -3.38 18.09 12.54
N LEU A 121 -3.60 16.78 12.72
CA LEU A 121 -4.68 16.00 12.12
C LEU A 121 -5.60 15.52 13.24
N GLU A 122 -6.79 16.10 13.31
CA GLU A 122 -7.78 15.77 14.33
C GLU A 122 -8.61 14.56 13.94
N ASP A 123 -9.13 13.84 14.93
CA ASP A 123 -10.00 12.67 14.79
C ASP A 123 -9.43 11.57 13.91
N LEU A 124 -8.12 11.36 13.98
CA LEU A 124 -7.36 10.41 13.17
C LEU A 124 -6.50 9.49 14.04
N ALA A 125 -6.40 8.22 13.65
CA ALA A 125 -5.39 7.28 14.16
C ALA A 125 -4.42 6.95 13.02
N ALA A 126 -3.23 7.56 12.99
CA ALA A 126 -2.26 7.30 11.93
C ALA A 126 -1.51 5.98 12.19
N GLN A 127 -1.70 5.00 11.28
CA GLN A 127 -1.07 3.69 11.40
C GLN A 127 -0.94 3.01 10.03
N GLY A 128 0.21 2.42 9.75
CA GLY A 128 0.55 1.75 8.49
C GLY A 128 1.50 2.58 7.64
N TYR A 129 1.95 2.03 6.51
CA TYR A 129 2.87 2.74 5.63
C TYR A 129 2.19 3.94 4.98
N MET A 130 2.74 5.12 5.23
CA MET A 130 2.37 6.35 4.53
C MET A 130 2.97 6.36 3.12
N LEU A 131 2.25 6.91 2.16
CA LEU A 131 2.72 7.08 0.78
C LEU A 131 2.84 8.56 0.43
N ALA A 132 3.69 8.87 -0.53
CA ALA A 132 3.86 10.20 -1.07
C ALA A 132 3.86 10.17 -2.61
N SER A 133 3.20 11.16 -3.21
CA SER A 133 3.37 11.56 -4.62
C SER A 133 4.15 12.87 -4.69
N ALA A 134 4.32 13.41 -5.88
CA ALA A 134 4.95 14.72 -6.04
C ALA A 134 4.18 15.88 -5.38
N SER A 135 2.88 15.70 -5.12
CA SER A 135 2.00 16.77 -4.61
C SER A 135 1.29 16.43 -3.30
N ARG A 136 1.26 15.16 -2.88
CA ARG A 136 0.38 14.67 -1.81
C ARG A 136 1.05 13.68 -0.89
N LEU A 137 0.59 13.66 0.35
CA LEU A 137 0.84 12.62 1.35
C LEU A 137 -0.45 11.84 1.61
N TYR A 138 -0.35 10.51 1.63
CA TYR A 138 -1.47 9.60 1.86
C TYR A 138 -1.25 8.93 3.22
N VAL A 139 -2.01 9.38 4.22
CA VAL A 139 -1.91 8.90 5.60
C VAL A 139 -2.87 7.75 5.82
N THR A 140 -2.32 6.56 6.04
CA THR A 140 -3.10 5.37 6.38
C THR A 140 -3.51 5.37 7.84
N THR A 141 -4.69 4.82 8.14
CA THR A 141 -5.29 4.90 9.47
C THR A 141 -5.48 3.55 10.15
N GLY A 142 -5.19 2.48 9.45
CA GLY A 142 -5.34 1.10 9.91
C GLY A 142 -6.77 0.59 10.00
N ARG A 143 -7.75 1.43 10.32
CA ARG A 143 -9.17 1.02 10.48
C ARG A 143 -10.13 1.85 9.65
N GLU A 144 -9.84 3.12 9.52
CA GLU A 144 -10.65 4.07 8.77
C GLU A 144 -10.08 4.23 7.34
N LYS A 145 -10.66 5.12 6.59
CA LYS A 145 -10.22 5.47 5.24
C LYS A 145 -8.96 6.34 5.31
N PRO A 146 -8.02 6.20 4.36
CA PRO A 146 -6.86 7.08 4.29
C PRO A 146 -7.25 8.55 4.17
N VAL A 147 -6.41 9.40 4.74
CA VAL A 147 -6.50 10.86 4.61
C VAL A 147 -5.42 11.33 3.65
N VAL A 148 -5.77 12.26 2.77
CA VAL A 148 -4.87 12.87 1.80
C VAL A 148 -4.55 14.29 2.25
N CYS A 149 -3.25 14.60 2.32
CA CYS A 149 -2.74 15.90 2.70
C CYS A 149 -1.85 16.49 1.61
N SER A 150 -1.72 17.79 1.58
CA SER A 150 -0.74 18.51 0.75
C SER A 150 0.67 18.17 1.21
N ILE A 151 1.58 17.88 0.29
CA ILE A 151 2.99 17.62 0.63
C ILE A 151 3.72 18.90 1.00
N ALA A 152 3.24 20.07 0.55
CA ALA A 152 3.90 21.35 0.76
C ALA A 152 3.83 21.83 2.21
N ASP A 153 2.71 21.58 2.88
CA ASP A 153 2.41 22.14 4.20
C ASP A 153 1.66 21.20 5.15
N GLY A 154 1.28 20.00 4.67
CA GLY A 154 0.55 19.00 5.45
C GLY A 154 -0.95 19.32 5.63
N GLU A 155 -1.50 20.34 4.94
CA GLU A 155 -2.93 20.64 5.02
C GLU A 155 -3.77 19.44 4.55
N ARG A 156 -4.80 19.10 5.32
CA ARG A 156 -5.74 18.03 4.96
C ARG A 156 -6.60 18.46 3.79
N LEU A 157 -6.49 17.75 2.66
CA LEU A 157 -7.23 18.03 1.44
C LEU A 157 -8.60 17.34 1.44
N PHE A 158 -8.59 16.01 1.67
CA PHE A 158 -9.81 15.19 1.72
C PHE A 158 -9.55 13.85 2.39
N GLN A 159 -10.61 13.09 2.64
CA GLN A 159 -10.55 11.69 3.01
C GLN A 159 -11.03 10.83 1.85
N VAL A 160 -10.33 9.74 1.56
CA VAL A 160 -10.66 8.81 0.47
C VAL A 160 -12.06 8.22 0.68
N GLY A 161 -12.79 8.01 -0.41
CA GLY A 161 -14.11 7.38 -0.40
C GLY A 161 -14.07 5.86 -0.13
N GLY A 162 -15.19 5.16 -0.31
CA GLY A 162 -15.28 3.70 -0.21
C GLY A 162 -15.47 3.14 1.21
N GLY A 163 -15.22 1.85 1.40
CA GLY A 163 -15.32 1.15 2.69
C GLY A 163 -14.15 1.47 3.62
N GLY A 164 -14.36 1.42 4.93
CA GLY A 164 -13.30 1.57 5.93
C GLY A 164 -12.54 0.26 6.16
N GLY A 165 -11.34 0.37 6.73
CA GLY A 165 -10.48 -0.75 7.12
C GLY A 165 -9.43 -1.11 6.08
N GLY A 166 -8.35 -1.71 6.55
CA GLY A 166 -7.17 -2.02 5.74
C GLY A 166 -6.02 -1.06 6.01
N THR A 167 -4.82 -1.60 5.93
CA THR A 167 -3.57 -0.85 6.12
C THR A 167 -2.73 -0.79 4.86
N TYR A 168 -3.18 -1.50 3.83
CA TYR A 168 -2.46 -1.65 2.57
C TYR A 168 -2.89 -0.57 1.58
N ALA A 169 -1.93 0.18 1.08
CA ALA A 169 -2.14 1.22 0.08
C ALA A 169 -1.01 1.19 -0.94
N LEU A 170 -1.35 1.36 -2.21
CA LEU A 170 -0.42 1.52 -3.33
C LEU A 170 -0.70 2.86 -4.00
N LEU A 171 0.35 3.51 -4.44
CA LEU A 171 0.28 4.78 -5.17
C LEU A 171 0.89 4.63 -6.56
N THR A 172 0.20 5.16 -7.55
CA THR A 172 0.71 5.30 -8.92
C THR A 172 0.29 6.68 -9.44
N GLY A 173 1.23 7.63 -9.48
CA GLY A 173 0.90 9.06 -9.65
C GLY A 173 0.01 9.53 -8.48
N ASP A 174 -1.11 10.16 -8.78
CA ASP A 174 -2.12 10.56 -7.78
C ASP A 174 -3.33 9.59 -7.73
N THR A 175 -3.22 8.41 -8.33
CA THR A 175 -4.20 7.34 -8.21
C THR A 175 -3.84 6.45 -7.02
N LEU A 176 -4.69 6.41 -6.01
CA LEU A 176 -4.52 5.59 -4.81
C LEU A 176 -5.21 4.24 -4.98
N LEU A 177 -4.49 3.15 -4.71
CA LEU A 177 -5.05 1.83 -4.48
C LEU A 177 -5.00 1.55 -2.98
N TYR A 178 -6.15 1.25 -2.40
CA TYR A 178 -6.33 1.14 -0.97
C TYR A 178 -7.09 -0.14 -0.59
N GLY A 179 -6.62 -0.85 0.39
CA GLY A 179 -7.19 -2.10 0.89
C GLY A 179 -6.14 -3.17 1.14
N PRO A 180 -6.54 -4.45 1.33
CA PRO A 180 -7.91 -4.92 1.44
C PRO A 180 -8.60 -4.42 2.70
N GLY A 181 -9.83 -3.98 2.55
CA GLY A 181 -10.70 -3.70 3.67
C GLY A 181 -11.26 -4.99 4.27
N LYS A 182 -12.24 -4.89 5.16
CA LYS A 182 -12.95 -6.04 5.75
C LYS A 182 -13.63 -6.95 4.70
N THR A 183 -13.80 -6.43 3.48
CA THR A 183 -14.43 -7.13 2.35
C THR A 183 -13.45 -7.91 1.48
N GLY A 184 -12.13 -7.84 1.74
CA GLY A 184 -11.12 -8.43 0.86
C GLY A 184 -11.02 -7.74 -0.50
N GLN A 185 -11.46 -6.47 -0.61
CA GLN A 185 -11.45 -5.70 -1.85
C GLN A 185 -10.53 -4.50 -1.75
N MET A 186 -9.73 -4.28 -2.79
CA MET A 186 -8.91 -3.07 -2.97
C MET A 186 -9.69 -2.07 -3.83
N GLY A 187 -9.89 -0.86 -3.31
CA GLY A 187 -10.50 0.25 -4.03
C GLY A 187 -9.45 1.06 -4.80
N VAL A 188 -9.83 1.59 -5.96
CA VAL A 188 -9.06 2.53 -6.74
C VAL A 188 -9.73 3.88 -6.70
N PHE A 189 -8.98 4.91 -6.32
CA PHE A 189 -9.45 6.28 -6.17
C PHE A 189 -8.57 7.20 -7.02
N GLY A 190 -9.22 7.99 -7.88
CA GLY A 190 -8.54 8.92 -8.77
C GLY A 190 -8.11 10.21 -8.08
N ASP A 191 -7.60 11.12 -8.87
CA ASP A 191 -7.04 12.42 -8.46
C ASP A 191 -8.02 13.32 -7.67
N GLY A 192 -9.30 13.27 -7.92
CA GLY A 192 -10.33 13.98 -7.16
C GLY A 192 -10.73 13.33 -5.82
N GLY A 193 -10.28 12.15 -5.54
CA GLY A 193 -10.17 11.48 -4.24
C GLY A 193 -11.40 10.88 -3.61
N ALA A 194 -12.60 11.36 -3.86
CA ALA A 194 -13.77 10.89 -3.13
C ALA A 194 -14.42 9.66 -3.77
N ASP A 195 -14.42 9.57 -5.09
CA ASP A 195 -15.14 8.56 -5.85
C ASP A 195 -14.27 7.37 -6.23
N GLN A 196 -14.77 6.19 -5.92
CA GLN A 196 -14.14 4.94 -6.34
C GLN A 196 -14.32 4.75 -7.85
N ILE A 197 -13.20 4.55 -8.57
CA ILE A 197 -13.17 4.28 -10.01
C ILE A 197 -13.41 2.79 -10.28
N ALA A 198 -12.71 1.94 -9.52
CA ALA A 198 -12.75 0.49 -9.67
C ALA A 198 -12.50 -0.20 -8.33
N SER A 199 -12.76 -1.51 -8.29
CA SER A 199 -12.34 -2.39 -7.20
C SER A 199 -11.75 -3.68 -7.76
N PHE A 200 -10.84 -4.27 -6.99
CA PHE A 200 -10.23 -5.57 -7.27
C PHE A 200 -10.39 -6.47 -6.05
N ASP A 201 -10.83 -7.70 -6.29
CA ASP A 201 -10.83 -8.73 -5.24
C ASP A 201 -9.41 -9.24 -5.07
N GLY A 202 -8.85 -9.14 -3.87
CA GLY A 202 -7.50 -9.62 -3.58
C GLY A 202 -6.89 -9.06 -2.31
N ASN A 203 -5.75 -9.63 -1.94
CA ASN A 203 -5.03 -9.34 -0.70
C ASN A 203 -3.85 -8.37 -0.93
N HIS A 204 -3.14 -8.54 -2.05
CA HIS A 204 -1.97 -7.74 -2.40
C HIS A 204 -1.99 -7.39 -3.88
N MET A 205 -1.50 -6.20 -4.20
CA MET A 205 -1.25 -5.79 -5.58
C MET A 205 0.12 -5.10 -5.68
N ILE A 206 0.92 -5.51 -6.63
CA ILE A 206 2.14 -4.81 -7.03
C ILE A 206 1.86 -4.05 -8.32
N VAL A 207 2.17 -2.77 -8.31
CA VAL A 207 2.01 -1.89 -9.46
C VAL A 207 3.34 -1.66 -10.13
N THR A 208 3.43 -1.97 -11.42
CA THR A 208 4.56 -1.61 -12.28
C THR A 208 4.08 -0.72 -13.44
N PRO A 209 4.97 -0.07 -14.18
CA PRO A 209 4.57 0.75 -15.33
C PRO A 209 3.80 -0.05 -16.40
N ALA A 210 4.17 -1.31 -16.64
CA ALA A 210 3.58 -2.13 -17.70
C ALA A 210 2.38 -2.95 -17.24
N LEU A 211 2.50 -3.59 -16.06
CA LEU A 211 1.49 -4.51 -15.52
C LEU A 211 1.29 -4.28 -14.03
N SER A 212 0.19 -4.77 -13.51
CA SER A 212 -0.01 -4.97 -12.08
C SER A 212 -0.18 -6.45 -11.79
N TYR A 213 0.39 -6.90 -10.66
CA TYR A 213 0.27 -8.29 -10.22
C TYR A 213 -0.63 -8.30 -8.99
N LEU A 214 -1.71 -9.06 -9.08
CA LEU A 214 -2.74 -9.15 -8.06
C LEU A 214 -2.75 -10.55 -7.47
N HIS A 215 -2.69 -10.62 -6.15
CA HIS A 215 -2.77 -11.87 -5.41
C HIS A 215 -4.12 -11.97 -4.69
N THR A 216 -4.82 -13.09 -4.90
CA THR A 216 -6.03 -13.49 -4.18
C THR A 216 -5.69 -14.57 -3.15
N ASP A 217 -6.67 -15.10 -2.43
CA ASP A 217 -6.43 -16.21 -1.49
C ASP A 217 -5.91 -17.48 -2.16
N THR A 218 -6.22 -17.69 -3.44
CA THR A 218 -5.93 -18.93 -4.18
C THR A 218 -5.29 -18.70 -5.53
N GLY A 219 -5.03 -17.45 -5.92
CA GLY A 219 -4.55 -17.15 -7.27
C GLY A 219 -3.64 -15.95 -7.37
N LEU A 220 -2.78 -15.99 -8.38
CA LEU A 220 -1.92 -14.90 -8.79
C LEU A 220 -2.27 -14.51 -10.23
N GLN A 221 -2.36 -13.22 -10.51
CA GLN A 221 -2.84 -12.69 -11.78
C GLN A 221 -1.97 -11.53 -12.23
N ALA A 222 -1.79 -11.38 -13.55
CA ALA A 222 -1.21 -10.18 -14.15
C ALA A 222 -2.28 -9.40 -14.91
N LEU A 223 -2.32 -8.11 -14.70
CA LEU A 223 -3.36 -7.21 -15.19
C LEU A 223 -2.76 -6.00 -15.90
N ASP A 224 -3.27 -5.70 -17.09
CA ASP A 224 -3.14 -4.40 -17.74
C ASP A 224 -4.06 -3.39 -17.02
N ARG A 225 -3.56 -2.84 -15.92
CA ARG A 225 -4.36 -1.97 -15.04
C ARG A 225 -4.82 -0.70 -15.74
N SER A 226 -3.96 -0.05 -16.52
CA SER A 226 -4.30 1.22 -17.13
C SER A 226 -5.50 1.06 -18.06
N ARG A 227 -5.45 0.08 -18.96
CA ARG A 227 -6.57 -0.24 -19.84
C ARG A 227 -7.82 -0.66 -19.06
N TYR A 228 -7.65 -1.43 -17.99
CA TYR A 228 -8.77 -1.85 -17.14
C TYR A 228 -9.49 -0.65 -16.50
N LEU A 229 -8.73 0.34 -16.01
CA LEU A 229 -9.30 1.54 -15.39
C LEU A 229 -10.04 2.42 -16.39
N ASP A 230 -9.49 2.61 -17.59
CA ASP A 230 -10.17 3.34 -18.68
C ASP A 230 -11.52 2.68 -19.03
N LEU A 231 -11.54 1.35 -19.15
CA LEU A 231 -12.75 0.58 -19.41
C LEU A 231 -13.73 0.64 -18.22
N ALA A 232 -13.24 0.64 -16.99
CA ALA A 232 -14.08 0.75 -15.80
C ALA A 232 -14.78 2.13 -15.72
N GLU A 233 -14.08 3.20 -16.05
CA GLU A 233 -14.68 4.54 -16.14
C GLU A 233 -15.73 4.62 -17.25
N ALA A 234 -15.43 4.11 -18.43
CA ALA A 234 -16.37 4.04 -19.54
C ALA A 234 -17.63 3.24 -19.14
N ARG A 235 -17.44 2.09 -18.48
CA ARG A 235 -18.54 1.25 -17.99
C ARG A 235 -19.39 1.96 -16.92
N LYS A 236 -18.75 2.70 -16.00
CA LYS A 236 -19.45 3.51 -14.98
C LYS A 236 -20.32 4.57 -15.64
N ALA A 237 -19.80 5.28 -16.66
CA ALA A 237 -20.56 6.29 -17.41
C ALA A 237 -21.75 5.68 -18.15
N LYS A 238 -21.58 4.52 -18.80
CA LYS A 238 -22.68 3.81 -19.49
C LYS A 238 -23.75 3.31 -18.49
N ASN A 239 -23.35 2.80 -17.34
CA ASN A 239 -24.29 2.42 -16.27
C ASN A 239 -25.10 3.62 -15.75
N ALA A 240 -24.48 4.79 -15.59
CA ALA A 240 -25.19 6.00 -15.20
C ALA A 240 -26.24 6.41 -16.24
N GLN A 241 -25.88 6.38 -17.55
CA GLN A 241 -26.84 6.65 -18.63
C GLN A 241 -27.99 5.65 -18.64
N LYS A 242 -27.71 4.35 -18.43
CA LYS A 242 -28.73 3.31 -18.32
C LYS A 242 -29.67 3.55 -17.14
N SER A 243 -29.14 3.93 -15.97
CA SER A 243 -29.95 4.25 -14.78
C SER A 243 -30.86 5.44 -15.04
N THR A 244 -30.35 6.51 -15.66
CA THR A 244 -31.15 7.68 -16.04
C THR A 244 -32.31 7.31 -16.99
N ALA A 245 -32.03 6.51 -18.02
CA ALA A 245 -33.07 6.03 -18.96
C ALA A 245 -34.11 5.12 -18.25
N GLN A 246 -33.68 4.29 -17.30
CA GLN A 246 -34.58 3.47 -16.49
C GLN A 246 -35.50 4.32 -15.58
N GLU A 247 -34.93 5.37 -14.98
CA GLU A 247 -35.71 6.33 -14.17
C GLU A 247 -36.72 7.09 -15.02
N ALA A 248 -36.30 7.55 -16.21
CA ALA A 248 -37.19 8.19 -17.16
C ALA A 248 -38.35 7.25 -17.56
N LEU A 249 -38.06 5.98 -17.85
CA LEU A 249 -39.10 4.98 -18.18
C LEU A 249 -40.08 4.76 -17.01
N LYS A 250 -39.58 4.76 -15.75
CA LYS A 250 -40.44 4.60 -14.55
C LYS A 250 -41.28 5.85 -14.31
N ALA A 251 -40.77 7.04 -14.63
CA ALA A 251 -41.48 8.31 -14.43
C ALA A 251 -42.57 8.60 -15.48
N LEU A 252 -42.59 7.83 -16.59
CA LEU A 252 -43.63 8.01 -17.60
C LEU A 252 -45.03 7.74 -17.05
N ALA A 253 -45.96 8.67 -17.29
CA ALA A 253 -47.34 8.55 -16.92
C ALA A 253 -48.00 7.30 -17.57
N GLU A 254 -49.04 6.76 -16.95
CA GLU A 254 -49.73 5.52 -17.47
C GLU A 254 -50.25 5.67 -18.91
N ASP A 255 -50.61 6.88 -19.28
CA ASP A 255 -51.16 7.24 -20.59
C ASP A 255 -50.08 7.73 -21.59
N ALA A 256 -48.81 7.69 -21.24
CA ALA A 256 -47.69 8.10 -22.12
C ALA A 256 -47.69 7.24 -23.44
N PRO A 257 -47.31 7.85 -24.56
CA PRO A 257 -47.28 7.20 -25.87
C PRO A 257 -46.48 5.89 -25.86
N ALA A 258 -47.05 4.84 -26.46
CA ALA A 258 -46.35 3.53 -26.55
C ALA A 258 -45.01 3.63 -27.30
N ALA A 259 -44.88 4.59 -28.24
CA ALA A 259 -43.66 4.87 -28.95
C ALA A 259 -42.53 5.33 -28.02
N GLU A 260 -42.80 6.24 -27.10
CA GLU A 260 -41.84 6.77 -26.15
C GLU A 260 -41.34 5.69 -25.18
N ARG A 261 -42.24 4.86 -24.67
CA ARG A 261 -41.89 3.68 -23.85
C ARG A 261 -40.98 2.70 -24.62
N ARG A 262 -41.30 2.50 -25.91
CA ARG A 262 -40.52 1.60 -26.76
C ARG A 262 -39.12 2.15 -27.02
N GLU A 263 -39.02 3.44 -27.26
CA GLU A 263 -37.73 4.14 -27.48
C GLU A 263 -36.81 4.01 -26.25
N LEU A 264 -37.32 4.33 -25.07
CA LEU A 264 -36.56 4.18 -23.81
C LEU A 264 -36.16 2.71 -23.55
N ARG A 265 -37.01 1.76 -23.79
CA ARG A 265 -36.65 0.33 -23.65
C ARG A 265 -35.55 -0.08 -24.63
N THR A 266 -35.59 0.42 -25.88
CA THR A 266 -34.56 0.14 -26.87
C THR A 266 -33.22 0.78 -26.45
N GLN A 267 -33.24 2.01 -25.95
CA GLN A 267 -32.07 2.68 -25.41
C GLN A 267 -31.47 1.94 -24.21
N ILE A 268 -32.32 1.48 -23.27
CA ILE A 268 -31.86 0.70 -22.10
C ILE A 268 -31.21 -0.62 -22.55
N ALA A 269 -31.78 -1.31 -23.53
CA ALA A 269 -31.23 -2.54 -24.06
C ALA A 269 -29.86 -2.31 -24.74
N ALA A 270 -29.75 -1.29 -25.58
CA ALA A 270 -28.48 -0.94 -26.24
C ALA A 270 -27.39 -0.58 -25.21
N LEU A 271 -27.73 0.20 -24.16
CA LEU A 271 -26.81 0.53 -23.08
C LEU A 271 -26.41 -0.70 -22.26
N ALA A 272 -27.30 -1.69 -22.08
CA ALA A 272 -26.97 -2.94 -21.42
C ALA A 272 -25.94 -3.73 -22.23
N ASP A 273 -26.13 -3.87 -23.54
CA ASP A 273 -25.20 -4.54 -24.45
C ASP A 273 -23.81 -3.87 -24.43
N GLU A 274 -23.78 -2.53 -24.43
CA GLU A 274 -22.50 -1.79 -24.30
C GLU A 274 -21.81 -2.02 -22.96
N VAL A 275 -22.53 -2.07 -21.84
CA VAL A 275 -22.01 -2.36 -20.50
C VAL A 275 -21.44 -3.78 -20.43
N ASP A 276 -22.09 -4.75 -21.08
CA ASP A 276 -21.63 -6.14 -21.12
C ASP A 276 -20.37 -6.29 -21.99
N ALA A 277 -20.32 -5.62 -23.15
CA ALA A 277 -19.14 -5.59 -24.00
C ALA A 277 -17.93 -4.99 -23.27
N LEU A 278 -18.11 -3.89 -22.56
CA LEU A 278 -17.05 -3.31 -21.71
C LEU A 278 -16.59 -4.26 -20.59
N ALA A 279 -17.50 -5.04 -20.01
CA ALA A 279 -17.14 -6.04 -19.02
C ALA A 279 -16.31 -7.19 -19.62
N ASP A 280 -16.58 -7.60 -20.88
CA ASP A 280 -15.78 -8.58 -21.61
C ASP A 280 -14.37 -8.03 -21.92
N ASP A 281 -14.29 -6.80 -22.37
CA ASP A 281 -13.02 -6.12 -22.60
C ASP A 281 -12.19 -5.97 -21.33
N MET A 282 -12.82 -5.68 -20.18
CA MET A 282 -12.16 -5.65 -18.88
C MET A 282 -11.60 -7.02 -18.49
N ARG A 283 -12.31 -8.12 -18.77
CA ARG A 283 -11.78 -9.49 -18.57
C ARG A 283 -10.55 -9.77 -19.42
N ALA A 284 -10.51 -9.26 -20.65
CA ALA A 284 -9.35 -9.38 -21.55
C ALA A 284 -8.12 -8.58 -21.11
N CYS A 285 -8.23 -7.71 -20.10
CA CYS A 285 -7.09 -7.04 -19.50
C CYS A 285 -6.22 -7.97 -18.63
N TYR A 286 -6.76 -9.09 -18.16
CA TYR A 286 -5.95 -10.11 -17.45
C TYR A 286 -5.10 -10.86 -18.47
N LYS A 287 -3.77 -10.73 -18.33
CA LYS A 287 -2.79 -11.32 -19.26
C LYS A 287 -2.56 -12.80 -18.97
N TRP A 288 -2.52 -13.16 -17.70
CA TRP A 288 -2.45 -14.52 -17.21
C TRP A 288 -3.04 -14.61 -15.79
N GLN A 289 -3.48 -15.81 -15.43
CA GLN A 289 -4.00 -16.17 -14.11
C GLN A 289 -3.53 -17.59 -13.80
N VAL A 290 -3.00 -17.81 -12.62
CA VAL A 290 -2.49 -19.11 -12.14
C VAL A 290 -2.93 -19.37 -10.71
N GLU A 291 -3.02 -20.63 -10.32
CA GLU A 291 -3.22 -21.01 -8.92
C GLU A 291 -1.97 -20.66 -8.11
N CYS A 292 -2.15 -20.16 -6.90
CA CYS A 292 -1.07 -19.78 -5.99
C CYS A 292 -1.54 -19.88 -4.54
N ASP A 293 -0.94 -20.80 -3.80
CA ASP A 293 -1.27 -21.10 -2.40
C ASP A 293 -0.42 -20.30 -1.39
N TYR A 294 0.20 -19.19 -1.82
CA TYR A 294 1.14 -18.40 -1.01
C TYR A 294 0.61 -16.97 -0.76
N PRO A 295 -0.46 -16.77 0.06
CA PRO A 295 -1.22 -15.52 0.14
C PRO A 295 -0.66 -14.45 1.07
N LEU A 296 0.49 -14.66 1.74
CA LEU A 296 0.91 -13.81 2.86
C LEU A 296 1.70 -12.58 2.43
N SER A 297 2.46 -12.65 1.35
CA SER A 297 3.27 -11.54 0.86
C SER A 297 3.52 -11.64 -0.65
N LEU A 298 3.78 -10.50 -1.28
CA LEU A 298 4.00 -10.39 -2.71
C LEU A 298 5.13 -9.42 -3.01
N LEU A 299 6.02 -9.78 -3.94
CA LEU A 299 7.11 -8.94 -4.43
C LEU A 299 7.25 -9.13 -5.94
N ALA A 300 7.50 -8.06 -6.69
CA ALA A 300 7.84 -8.15 -8.10
C ALA A 300 9.28 -7.69 -8.36
N THR A 301 9.96 -8.40 -9.24
CA THR A 301 11.24 -8.04 -9.84
C THR A 301 11.06 -7.78 -11.34
N GLY A 302 12.12 -7.44 -12.07
CA GLY A 302 12.03 -7.24 -13.51
C GLY A 302 11.57 -8.47 -14.32
N SER A 303 11.76 -9.69 -13.79
CA SER A 303 11.48 -10.95 -14.52
C SER A 303 10.58 -11.93 -13.74
N ALA A 304 10.38 -11.74 -12.47
CA ALA A 304 9.63 -12.66 -11.62
C ALA A 304 8.71 -11.95 -10.64
N VAL A 305 7.61 -12.61 -10.30
CA VAL A 305 6.73 -12.29 -9.18
C VAL A 305 6.94 -13.35 -8.12
N ILE A 306 7.16 -12.92 -6.88
CA ILE A 306 7.49 -13.80 -5.76
C ILE A 306 6.35 -13.70 -4.75
N ALA A 307 5.80 -14.84 -4.36
CA ALA A 307 4.71 -14.96 -3.41
C ALA A 307 5.16 -15.75 -2.18
N GLY A 308 4.93 -15.23 -1.00
CA GLY A 308 5.24 -15.87 0.28
C GLY A 308 4.01 -16.46 0.94
N GLY A 309 4.15 -17.66 1.51
CA GLY A 309 3.10 -18.41 2.19
C GLY A 309 3.56 -19.07 3.47
N GLU A 310 2.79 -20.03 3.95
CA GLU A 310 3.15 -20.87 5.08
C GLU A 310 4.15 -21.93 4.64
N GLY A 311 5.32 -21.96 5.28
CA GLY A 311 6.39 -22.93 5.04
C GLY A 311 7.08 -22.82 3.69
N ALA A 312 6.70 -21.89 2.82
CA ALA A 312 7.28 -21.77 1.49
C ALA A 312 7.20 -20.36 0.89
N VAL A 313 8.04 -20.15 -0.12
CA VAL A 313 8.02 -19.00 -1.03
C VAL A 313 8.14 -19.52 -2.45
N ALA A 314 7.35 -18.99 -3.37
CA ALA A 314 7.38 -19.38 -4.78
C ALA A 314 7.67 -18.19 -5.69
N ALA A 315 8.31 -18.43 -6.82
CA ALA A 315 8.53 -17.43 -7.85
C ALA A 315 7.86 -17.86 -9.16
N TYR A 316 7.24 -16.91 -9.81
CA TYR A 316 6.51 -17.05 -11.07
C TYR A 316 7.10 -16.11 -12.12
N ALA A 317 7.15 -16.54 -13.37
CA ALA A 317 7.58 -15.68 -14.46
C ALA A 317 6.63 -14.49 -14.61
N ALA A 318 7.15 -13.27 -14.55
CA ALA A 318 6.35 -12.06 -14.62
C ALA A 318 5.53 -11.93 -15.93
N ALA A 319 6.08 -12.49 -17.03
CA ALA A 319 5.46 -12.43 -18.35
C ALA A 319 4.34 -13.45 -18.59
N SER A 320 4.43 -14.64 -17.99
CA SER A 320 3.52 -15.77 -18.31
C SER A 320 2.80 -16.38 -17.11
N GLY A 321 3.28 -16.13 -15.89
CA GLY A 321 2.77 -16.78 -14.68
C GLY A 321 3.31 -18.20 -14.46
N ASP A 322 4.20 -18.71 -15.31
CA ASP A 322 4.79 -20.02 -15.11
C ASP A 322 5.59 -20.08 -13.81
N GLU A 323 5.41 -21.14 -13.02
CA GLU A 323 6.20 -21.35 -11.81
C GLU A 323 7.67 -21.60 -12.16
N LEU A 324 8.55 -20.79 -11.60
CA LEU A 324 10.00 -20.87 -11.83
C LEU A 324 10.70 -21.74 -10.78
N TRP A 325 10.35 -21.55 -9.51
CA TRP A 325 10.88 -22.32 -8.39
C TRP A 325 10.03 -22.14 -7.13
N VAL A 326 10.16 -23.09 -6.22
CA VAL A 326 9.61 -23.05 -4.86
C VAL A 326 10.76 -23.28 -3.87
N GLY A 327 10.85 -22.44 -2.84
CA GLY A 327 11.80 -22.52 -1.74
C GLY A 327 11.10 -22.78 -0.41
N LYS A 328 11.66 -23.64 0.44
CA LYS A 328 11.14 -23.88 1.79
C LYS A 328 11.63 -22.82 2.76
N VAL A 329 10.77 -22.36 3.65
CA VAL A 329 11.09 -21.49 4.78
C VAL A 329 10.48 -22.03 6.06
N ASP A 330 11.00 -21.62 7.20
CA ASP A 330 10.43 -21.99 8.50
C ASP A 330 9.42 -20.93 8.93
N GLY A 331 8.15 -21.30 9.07
CA GLY A 331 7.06 -20.41 9.49
C GLY A 331 6.39 -19.66 8.35
N LEU A 332 5.79 -18.53 8.66
CA LEU A 332 4.97 -17.71 7.76
C LEU A 332 5.83 -16.63 7.08
N ALA A 333 5.92 -16.64 5.75
CA ALA A 333 6.71 -15.72 4.95
C ALA A 333 6.01 -14.36 4.79
N TYR A 334 6.16 -13.47 5.76
CA TYR A 334 5.52 -12.14 5.73
C TYR A 334 6.33 -11.06 5.03
N GLY A 335 7.66 -11.11 5.09
CA GLY A 335 8.52 -10.10 4.49
C GLY A 335 9.32 -10.64 3.32
N LEU A 336 9.28 -9.94 2.20
CA LEU A 336 10.04 -10.25 0.99
C LEU A 336 10.88 -9.04 0.57
N ALA A 337 12.13 -9.28 0.22
CA ALA A 337 13.01 -8.30 -0.40
C ALA A 337 13.86 -8.97 -1.48
N ALA A 338 14.17 -8.24 -2.54
CA ALA A 338 15.06 -8.73 -3.59
C ALA A 338 16.14 -7.69 -3.89
N ALA A 339 17.39 -8.11 -3.87
CA ALA A 339 18.54 -7.28 -4.21
C ALA A 339 19.70 -8.13 -4.69
N ASN A 340 20.48 -7.62 -5.64
CA ASN A 340 21.73 -8.24 -6.10
C ASN A 340 21.60 -9.71 -6.47
N GLY A 341 20.49 -10.08 -7.15
CA GLY A 341 20.22 -11.46 -7.57
C GLY A 341 19.86 -12.41 -6.43
N ARG A 342 19.50 -11.91 -5.26
CA ARG A 342 19.04 -12.67 -4.09
C ARG A 342 17.62 -12.29 -3.71
N VAL A 343 16.90 -13.25 -3.14
CA VAL A 343 15.59 -13.06 -2.49
C VAL A 343 15.77 -13.35 -1.01
N TYR A 344 15.39 -12.39 -0.18
CA TYR A 344 15.38 -12.49 1.27
C TYR A 344 13.95 -12.65 1.74
N VAL A 345 13.72 -13.61 2.61
CA VAL A 345 12.41 -13.93 3.17
C VAL A 345 12.49 -13.88 4.69
N SER A 346 11.75 -12.99 5.32
CA SER A 346 11.61 -12.98 6.78
C SER A 346 10.32 -13.66 7.20
N THR A 347 10.39 -14.45 8.29
CA THR A 347 9.26 -15.21 8.80
C THR A 347 8.87 -14.79 10.23
N ASP A 348 7.70 -15.23 10.67
CA ASP A 348 7.18 -15.00 12.03
C ASP A 348 8.00 -15.70 13.11
N THR A 349 8.82 -16.71 12.75
CA THR A 349 9.78 -17.35 13.66
C THR A 349 11.01 -16.49 13.96
N GLY A 350 11.17 -15.37 13.25
CA GLY A 350 12.36 -14.50 13.33
C GLY A 350 13.51 -14.95 12.43
N ALA A 351 13.32 -15.98 11.62
CA ALA A 351 14.32 -16.41 10.64
C ALA A 351 14.33 -15.48 9.41
N ILE A 352 15.52 -15.31 8.82
CA ILE A 352 15.71 -14.69 7.51
C ILE A 352 16.35 -15.72 6.59
N HIS A 353 15.62 -16.14 5.56
CA HIS A 353 16.10 -17.04 4.52
C HIS A 353 16.61 -16.24 3.33
N CYS A 354 17.70 -16.70 2.71
CA CYS A 354 18.28 -16.10 1.52
C CYS A 354 18.32 -17.12 0.39
N PHE A 355 17.66 -16.82 -0.72
CA PHE A 355 17.67 -17.63 -1.95
C PHE A 355 18.51 -16.91 -3.00
N ALA A 356 19.42 -17.63 -3.64
CA ALA A 356 20.28 -17.10 -4.70
C ALA A 356 20.42 -18.13 -5.82
N ASP A 357 20.68 -17.68 -7.06
CA ASP A 357 21.07 -18.59 -8.15
C ASP A 357 22.36 -19.34 -7.75
N ALA A 358 22.37 -20.66 -7.95
CA ALA A 358 23.52 -21.51 -7.65
C ALA A 358 24.82 -21.05 -8.35
N ARG A 359 24.72 -20.27 -9.42
CA ARG A 359 25.87 -19.68 -10.12
C ARG A 359 26.46 -18.49 -9.35
N MET A 360 25.68 -17.81 -8.51
CA MET A 360 26.14 -16.67 -7.68
C MET A 360 26.74 -17.11 -6.34
N ALA A 361 26.37 -18.29 -5.84
CA ALA A 361 26.91 -18.85 -4.60
C ALA A 361 28.39 -19.29 -4.71
N ARG A 362 28.96 -19.24 -5.91
CA ARG A 362 30.36 -19.66 -6.19
C ARG A 362 31.32 -18.50 -6.49
N ARG A 363 30.87 -17.27 -6.33
CA ARG A 363 31.70 -16.05 -6.42
C ARG A 363 31.77 -15.38 -5.05
#